data_bc0ce9a7ab9d93e356fb19304bfd8ac2
#
_entry.id   bc0ce9a7ab9d93e356fb19304bfd8ac2
#
_cell.length_a   1.000
_cell.length_b   1.000
_cell.length_c   1.000
_cell.angle_alpha   90.00
_cell.angle_beta   90.00
_cell.angle_gamma   90.00
#
_symmetry.space_group_name_H-M   'P 1'
#
loop_
_entity.id
_entity.type
_entity.pdbx_description
1 polymer ?
#
loop_
_entity_poly.entity_id
_entity_poly.type
_entity_poly.pdbx_seq_one_letter_code
_entity_poly.pdbx_strand_id
1 'polypeptide(L)'
;MNGVAIIQKLLEMQLVNKIRGTLIVVPVINIFGLIARSRNLPGEHDFKDIFPGSESGTFSSRLAYRFSEKVLSLATHCIDLQTGSLGNYRVPQVHTNIENEEAYSLARSFSAPIIMHTKSDRGMLWKMHHEDPIPVLVYESGESSRMDELSISVGVKGVVRVMRDLGMIGVSRKENKESKEKSAVVIRSTQLIRSPCSGIFFLRKKLGSLIRQNEVIASIVDPFGAGKKREVISEHEGVIIASSFHPLVNEGEPIVHLGKTDYEAGENIFLQSGSIGPVA
;
A
#
# COMPACT_ATOMS: atom_id res chain seq x y z
N MET A 1 6.10 -5.38 -7.78
CA MET A 1 6.79 -4.79 -8.96
C MET A 1 6.72 -3.27 -9.01
N ASN A 2 5.60 -2.63 -8.61
CA ASN A 2 5.47 -1.16 -8.63
C ASN A 2 6.57 -0.45 -7.83
N GLY A 3 7.00 -0.98 -6.66
CA GLY A 3 8.11 -0.41 -5.88
C GLY A 3 9.43 -0.35 -6.66
N VAL A 4 9.75 -1.38 -7.44
CA VAL A 4 10.95 -1.40 -8.31
C VAL A 4 10.87 -0.28 -9.35
N ALA A 5 9.71 -0.12 -10.00
CA ALA A 5 9.51 0.93 -11.01
C ALA A 5 9.53 2.34 -10.41
N ILE A 6 9.00 2.52 -9.19
CA ILE A 6 9.12 3.78 -8.45
C ILE A 6 10.59 4.15 -8.25
N ILE A 7 11.39 3.20 -7.77
CA ILE A 7 12.82 3.42 -7.52
C ILE A 7 13.55 3.72 -8.82
N GLN A 8 13.30 2.98 -9.89
CA GLN A 8 13.89 3.25 -11.20
C GLN A 8 13.60 4.69 -11.68
N LYS A 9 12.32 5.10 -11.65
CA LYS A 9 11.93 6.46 -12.00
C LYS A 9 12.57 7.53 -11.10
N LEU A 10 12.73 7.26 -9.81
CA LEU A 10 13.42 8.17 -8.89
C LEU A 10 14.90 8.33 -9.25
N LEU A 11 15.60 7.23 -9.56
CA LEU A 11 17.02 7.24 -9.92
C LEU A 11 17.28 7.93 -11.26
N GLU A 12 16.32 7.90 -12.20
CA GLU A 12 16.37 8.64 -13.46
C GLU A 12 16.21 10.16 -13.27
N MET A 13 15.66 10.59 -12.14
CA MET A 13 15.48 12.03 -11.86
C MET A 13 16.81 12.70 -11.51
N GLN A 14 17.15 13.78 -12.20
CA GLN A 14 18.39 14.54 -11.93
C GLN A 14 18.49 15.10 -10.51
N LEU A 15 17.37 15.23 -9.81
CA LEU A 15 17.34 15.77 -8.46
C LEU A 15 18.04 14.86 -7.43
N VAL A 16 18.11 13.52 -7.66
CA VAL A 16 18.85 12.58 -6.78
C VAL A 16 20.37 12.84 -6.79
N ASN A 17 20.89 13.51 -7.80
CA ASN A 17 22.33 13.85 -7.89
C ASN A 17 22.70 15.08 -7.04
N LYS A 18 21.75 15.79 -6.47
CA LYS A 18 21.95 17.05 -5.72
C LYS A 18 21.23 17.05 -4.37
N ILE A 19 21.18 15.88 -3.72
CA ILE A 19 20.56 15.75 -2.41
C ILE A 19 21.49 16.26 -1.29
N ARG A 20 20.88 16.73 -0.20
CA ARG A 20 21.53 16.94 1.09
C ARG A 20 21.29 15.70 1.95
N GLY A 21 22.32 15.21 2.61
CA GLY A 21 22.25 13.96 3.36
C GLY A 21 22.48 12.73 2.48
N THR A 22 21.98 11.58 2.90
CA THR A 22 22.21 10.29 2.24
C THR A 22 20.89 9.63 1.91
N LEU A 23 20.73 9.15 0.67
CA LEU A 23 19.62 8.31 0.25
C LEU A 23 20.12 6.88 0.02
N ILE A 24 19.68 5.95 0.85
CA ILE A 24 19.96 4.52 0.66
C ILE A 24 18.78 3.93 -0.14
N VAL A 25 19.08 3.31 -1.27
CA VAL A 25 18.08 2.75 -2.17
C VAL A 25 18.31 1.27 -2.37
N VAL A 26 17.29 0.47 -2.03
CA VAL A 26 17.31 -0.99 -2.20
C VAL A 26 16.15 -1.38 -3.13
N PRO A 27 16.39 -1.53 -4.45
CA PRO A 27 15.33 -1.81 -5.42
C PRO A 27 14.63 -3.14 -5.18
N VAL A 28 15.37 -4.15 -4.73
CA VAL A 28 14.87 -5.50 -4.46
C VAL A 28 15.55 -6.05 -3.22
N ILE A 29 14.78 -6.25 -2.17
CA ILE A 29 15.30 -6.84 -0.93
C ILE A 29 15.37 -8.38 -1.01
N ASN A 30 14.41 -9.00 -1.71
CA ASN A 30 14.31 -10.44 -1.92
C ASN A 30 14.48 -10.79 -3.40
N ILE A 31 15.75 -10.93 -3.85
CA ILE A 31 16.05 -11.27 -5.24
C ILE A 31 15.53 -12.66 -5.63
N PHE A 32 15.52 -13.61 -4.71
CA PHE A 32 14.99 -14.96 -4.97
C PHE A 32 13.48 -14.91 -5.20
N GLY A 33 12.77 -14.15 -4.39
CA GLY A 33 11.34 -13.91 -4.55
C GLY A 33 11.01 -13.22 -5.88
N LEU A 34 11.84 -12.26 -6.31
CA LEU A 34 11.66 -11.62 -7.61
C LEU A 34 11.76 -12.62 -8.75
N ILE A 35 12.80 -13.47 -8.76
CA ILE A 35 13.02 -14.48 -9.80
C ILE A 35 11.92 -15.55 -9.77
N ALA A 36 11.55 -16.03 -8.59
CA ALA A 36 10.53 -17.04 -8.39
C ALA A 36 9.08 -16.51 -8.47
N ARG A 37 8.88 -15.20 -8.62
CA ARG A 37 7.58 -14.53 -8.53
C ARG A 37 6.81 -14.88 -7.25
N SER A 38 7.52 -14.94 -6.15
CA SER A 38 7.02 -15.32 -4.82
C SER A 38 7.43 -14.28 -3.78
N ARG A 39 6.65 -14.16 -2.70
CA ARG A 39 7.04 -13.35 -1.54
C ARG A 39 8.01 -14.09 -0.64
N ASN A 40 8.02 -15.41 -0.72
CA ASN A 40 8.80 -16.28 0.14
C ASN A 40 10.24 -16.40 -0.36
N LEU A 41 11.16 -16.62 0.56
CA LEU A 41 12.47 -17.17 0.25
C LEU A 41 12.36 -18.69 0.03
N PRO A 42 13.29 -19.32 -0.71
CA PRO A 42 13.24 -20.75 -0.97
C PRO A 42 13.15 -21.57 0.33
N GLY A 43 12.09 -22.38 0.44
CA GLY A 43 11.86 -23.23 1.61
C GLY A 43 11.37 -22.53 2.88
N GLU A 44 10.99 -21.25 2.81
CA GLU A 44 10.64 -20.46 3.99
C GLU A 44 9.38 -19.59 3.79
N HIS A 45 8.98 -18.89 4.86
CA HIS A 45 7.84 -17.99 4.88
C HIS A 45 8.13 -16.63 4.20
N ASP A 46 7.15 -15.72 4.22
CA ASP A 46 7.27 -14.36 3.70
C ASP A 46 8.45 -13.65 4.38
N PHE A 47 9.40 -13.12 3.59
CA PHE A 47 10.62 -12.52 4.07
C PHE A 47 10.37 -11.33 5.03
N LYS A 48 9.30 -10.58 4.80
CA LYS A 48 8.95 -9.43 5.65
C LYS A 48 8.70 -9.82 7.11
N ASP A 49 8.20 -11.05 7.36
CA ASP A 49 7.82 -11.52 8.70
C ASP A 49 9.02 -12.09 9.48
N ILE A 50 10.20 -12.19 8.82
CA ILE A 50 11.42 -12.78 9.41
C ILE A 50 12.23 -11.73 10.18
N PHE A 51 12.03 -10.45 9.91
CA PHE A 51 12.73 -9.38 10.61
C PHE A 51 12.47 -9.37 12.12
N PRO A 52 13.50 -9.05 12.95
CA PRO A 52 14.84 -8.57 12.60
C PRO A 52 15.81 -9.65 12.13
N GLY A 53 15.47 -10.92 12.26
CA GLY A 53 16.35 -12.04 11.97
C GLY A 53 17.30 -12.40 13.12
N SER A 54 18.25 -13.28 12.84
CA SER A 54 19.26 -13.74 13.81
C SER A 54 20.56 -14.09 13.09
N GLU A 55 21.68 -13.81 13.72
CA GLU A 55 23.01 -14.10 13.16
C GLU A 55 23.26 -15.60 12.93
N SER A 56 22.70 -16.45 13.80
CA SER A 56 22.84 -17.91 13.78
C SER A 56 21.61 -18.67 13.28
N GLY A 57 20.61 -17.97 12.74
CA GLY A 57 19.37 -18.57 12.27
C GLY A 57 19.45 -19.22 10.89
N THR A 58 18.28 -19.49 10.30
CA THR A 58 18.15 -19.99 8.92
C THR A 58 18.75 -18.99 7.92
N PHE A 59 18.83 -19.37 6.64
CA PHE A 59 19.36 -18.48 5.60
C PHE A 59 18.63 -17.15 5.56
N SER A 60 17.29 -17.14 5.55
CA SER A 60 16.50 -15.92 5.54
C SER A 60 16.61 -15.13 6.83
N SER A 61 16.70 -15.79 7.97
CA SER A 61 16.92 -15.13 9.25
C SER A 61 18.25 -14.40 9.30
N ARG A 62 19.32 -15.03 8.79
CA ARG A 62 20.63 -14.38 8.66
C ARG A 62 20.64 -13.23 7.65
N LEU A 63 19.90 -13.39 6.55
CA LEU A 63 19.77 -12.32 5.55
C LEU A 63 19.04 -11.10 6.15
N ALA A 64 17.91 -11.31 6.85
CA ALA A 64 17.19 -10.27 7.55
C ALA A 64 18.06 -9.57 8.60
N TYR A 65 18.80 -10.34 9.39
CA TYR A 65 19.74 -9.81 10.37
C TYR A 65 20.82 -8.93 9.73
N ARG A 66 21.48 -9.40 8.67
CA ARG A 66 22.50 -8.63 7.96
C ARG A 66 21.94 -7.37 7.31
N PHE A 67 20.73 -7.43 6.76
CA PHE A 67 20.06 -6.25 6.23
C PHE A 67 19.73 -5.25 7.34
N SER A 68 19.24 -5.72 8.47
CA SER A 68 18.99 -4.88 9.66
C SER A 68 20.25 -4.18 10.12
N GLU A 69 21.35 -4.91 10.28
CA GLU A 69 22.64 -4.42 10.75
C GLU A 69 23.32 -3.44 9.77
N LYS A 70 23.25 -3.73 8.46
CA LYS A 70 24.05 -3.00 7.46
C LYS A 70 23.28 -1.89 6.74
N VAL A 71 21.97 -1.92 6.78
CA VAL A 71 21.12 -0.97 6.06
C VAL A 71 20.16 -0.23 6.99
N LEU A 72 19.32 -0.96 7.75
CA LEU A 72 18.29 -0.31 8.55
C LEU A 72 18.88 0.50 9.72
N SER A 73 19.95 0.03 10.35
CA SER A 73 20.64 0.73 11.45
C SER A 73 21.26 2.08 11.04
N LEU A 74 21.45 2.31 9.76
CA LEU A 74 21.98 3.57 9.22
C LEU A 74 20.89 4.57 8.88
N ALA A 75 19.63 4.13 8.85
CA ALA A 75 18.50 4.96 8.43
C ALA A 75 17.98 5.81 9.59
N THR A 76 17.63 7.06 9.31
CA THR A 76 16.88 7.94 10.21
C THR A 76 15.40 7.97 9.86
N HIS A 77 15.04 7.60 8.64
CA HIS A 77 13.68 7.48 8.13
C HIS A 77 13.62 6.31 7.14
N CYS A 78 12.48 5.65 7.04
CA CYS A 78 12.31 4.53 6.13
C CYS A 78 11.01 4.61 5.35
N ILE A 79 11.08 4.33 4.06
CA ILE A 79 9.90 4.13 3.19
C ILE A 79 10.01 2.76 2.55
N ASP A 80 9.09 1.85 2.89
CA ASP A 80 8.95 0.55 2.27
C ASP A 80 7.90 0.62 1.14
N LEU A 81 8.29 0.28 -0.08
CA LEU A 81 7.46 0.37 -1.27
C LEU A 81 6.90 -1.01 -1.65
N GLN A 82 5.67 -1.27 -1.28
CA GLN A 82 4.99 -2.54 -1.48
C GLN A 82 3.89 -2.46 -2.55
N THR A 83 3.35 -3.62 -2.91
CA THR A 83 2.17 -3.77 -3.76
C THR A 83 1.16 -4.69 -3.09
N GLY A 84 -0.10 -4.59 -3.46
CA GLY A 84 -1.12 -5.57 -3.08
C GLY A 84 -0.70 -6.99 -3.46
N SER A 85 -1.24 -7.98 -2.78
CA SER A 85 -1.00 -9.39 -3.09
C SER A 85 -1.56 -9.78 -4.45
N LEU A 86 -1.15 -10.95 -4.95
CA LEU A 86 -1.63 -11.50 -6.22
C LEU A 86 -3.17 -11.52 -6.25
N GLY A 87 -3.74 -10.98 -7.32
CA GLY A 87 -5.18 -10.90 -7.50
C GLY A 87 -5.91 -9.93 -6.56
N ASN A 88 -5.20 -9.10 -5.78
CA ASN A 88 -5.79 -8.16 -4.85
C ASN A 88 -5.25 -6.76 -5.09
N TYR A 89 -6.05 -5.91 -5.71
CA TYR A 89 -5.67 -4.54 -6.00
C TYR A 89 -5.93 -3.64 -4.80
N ARG A 90 -4.94 -2.83 -4.44
CA ARG A 90 -5.04 -1.81 -3.40
C ARG A 90 -5.01 -0.41 -3.98
N VAL A 91 -5.88 0.44 -3.47
CA VAL A 91 -5.81 1.88 -3.70
C VAL A 91 -4.51 2.43 -3.11
N PRO A 92 -3.87 3.46 -3.70
CA PRO A 92 -2.68 4.07 -3.13
C PRO A 92 -2.88 4.48 -1.68
N GLN A 93 -2.12 3.87 -0.78
CA GLN A 93 -2.24 4.08 0.67
C GLN A 93 -0.87 3.98 1.35
N VAL A 94 -0.70 4.71 2.44
CA VAL A 94 0.44 4.58 3.34
C VAL A 94 0.00 4.01 4.67
N HIS A 95 0.75 3.06 5.20
CA HIS A 95 0.56 2.47 6.52
C HIS A 95 1.63 3.02 7.45
N THR A 96 1.22 3.48 8.61
CA THR A 96 2.11 3.99 9.64
C THR A 96 1.43 3.98 11.01
N ASN A 97 2.22 4.12 12.07
CA ASN A 97 1.68 4.38 13.40
C ASN A 97 1.35 5.87 13.52
N ILE A 98 0.06 6.23 13.40
CA ILE A 98 -0.38 7.64 13.52
C ILE A 98 -0.29 8.20 14.95
N GLU A 99 -0.03 7.38 15.96
CA GLU A 99 0.25 7.83 17.33
C GLU A 99 1.69 8.33 17.49
N ASN A 100 2.59 7.98 16.56
CA ASN A 100 3.91 8.56 16.45
C ASN A 100 3.82 9.81 15.57
N GLU A 101 4.09 10.98 16.16
CA GLU A 101 3.91 12.28 15.50
C GLU A 101 4.82 12.45 14.28
N GLU A 102 6.08 12.00 14.35
CA GLU A 102 7.01 12.06 13.22
C GLU A 102 6.57 11.16 12.07
N ALA A 103 6.19 9.91 12.36
CA ALA A 103 5.71 8.98 11.35
C ALA A 103 4.40 9.45 10.71
N TYR A 104 3.50 10.05 11.49
CA TYR A 104 2.28 10.65 10.96
C TYR A 104 2.55 11.89 10.10
N SER A 105 3.48 12.76 10.53
CA SER A 105 3.93 13.91 9.71
C SER A 105 4.50 13.44 8.38
N LEU A 106 5.35 12.40 8.41
CA LEU A 106 5.93 11.79 7.21
C LEU A 106 4.84 11.25 6.26
N ALA A 107 3.80 10.59 6.82
CA ALA A 107 2.66 10.10 6.04
C ALA A 107 1.87 11.22 5.36
N ARG A 108 1.65 12.34 6.06
CA ARG A 108 1.01 13.53 5.47
C ARG A 108 1.86 14.12 4.35
N SER A 109 3.17 14.22 4.55
CA SER A 109 4.11 14.71 3.53
C SER A 109 4.14 13.83 2.29
N PHE A 110 4.05 12.49 2.45
CA PHE A 110 3.93 11.56 1.33
C PHE A 110 2.66 11.85 0.51
N SER A 111 1.59 12.24 1.16
CA SER A 111 0.32 12.68 0.53
C SER A 111 -0.31 11.59 -0.36
N ALA A 112 -0.31 10.34 0.10
CA ALA A 112 -1.17 9.31 -0.46
C ALA A 112 -2.64 9.61 -0.10
N PRO A 113 -3.61 9.18 -0.93
CA PRO A 113 -5.03 9.43 -0.65
C PRO A 113 -5.52 8.85 0.67
N ILE A 114 -4.90 7.76 1.13
CA ILE A 114 -5.29 7.05 2.35
C ILE A 114 -4.09 6.91 3.27
N ILE A 115 -4.30 7.19 4.56
CA ILE A 115 -3.37 6.88 5.64
C ILE A 115 -4.03 5.82 6.52
N MET A 116 -3.41 4.64 6.57
CA MET A 116 -3.83 3.51 7.38
C MET A 116 -3.08 3.52 8.71
N HIS A 117 -3.83 3.54 9.81
CA HIS A 117 -3.23 3.31 11.11
C HIS A 117 -2.81 1.83 11.25
N THR A 118 -1.57 1.60 11.58
CA THR A 118 -1.02 0.25 11.79
C THR A 118 -0.16 0.25 13.04
N LYS A 119 -0.51 -0.65 13.97
CA LYS A 119 0.37 -1.08 15.07
C LYS A 119 0.91 -2.45 14.66
N SER A 120 2.10 -2.49 14.08
CA SER A 120 2.72 -3.78 13.73
C SER A 120 3.36 -4.40 14.96
N ASP A 121 3.08 -5.68 15.19
CA ASP A 121 3.63 -6.49 16.28
C ASP A 121 4.76 -7.42 15.81
N ARG A 122 5.10 -7.40 14.53
CA ARG A 122 6.20 -8.20 13.95
C ARG A 122 6.67 -7.66 12.60
N GLY A 123 7.79 -8.20 12.13
CA GLY A 123 8.36 -7.87 10.83
C GLY A 123 9.21 -6.60 10.84
N MET A 124 9.56 -6.09 9.64
CA MET A 124 10.44 -4.94 9.48
C MET A 124 9.90 -3.68 10.18
N LEU A 125 8.59 -3.40 10.07
CA LEU A 125 7.95 -2.28 10.76
C LEU A 125 8.07 -2.39 12.28
N TRP A 126 7.87 -3.59 12.83
CA TRP A 126 8.00 -3.83 14.26
C TRP A 126 9.41 -3.52 14.74
N LYS A 127 10.42 -4.06 14.06
CA LYS A 127 11.82 -3.80 14.41
C LYS A 127 12.12 -2.30 14.47
N MET A 128 11.77 -1.58 13.43
CA MET A 128 12.07 -0.16 13.32
C MET A 128 11.29 0.72 14.31
N HIS A 129 10.16 0.24 14.84
CA HIS A 129 9.42 0.97 15.87
C HIS A 129 9.86 0.64 17.30
N HIS A 130 10.38 -0.57 17.57
CA HIS A 130 10.65 -1.03 18.94
C HIS A 130 12.14 -1.09 19.28
N GLU A 131 12.97 -1.53 18.33
CA GLU A 131 14.41 -1.64 18.56
C GLU A 131 15.17 -0.36 18.18
N ASP A 132 14.78 0.22 17.03
CA ASP A 132 15.37 1.45 16.49
C ASP A 132 14.22 2.40 16.13
N PRO A 133 13.68 3.20 17.08
CA PRO A 133 12.48 3.99 16.85
C PRO A 133 12.72 5.10 15.84
N ILE A 134 12.57 4.79 14.57
CA ILE A 134 12.60 5.74 13.46
C ILE A 134 11.25 5.83 12.78
N PRO A 135 10.90 6.99 12.17
CA PRO A 135 9.68 7.12 11.38
C PRO A 135 9.70 6.18 10.18
N VAL A 136 8.66 5.35 10.07
CA VAL A 136 8.51 4.37 8.98
C VAL A 136 7.18 4.55 8.28
N LEU A 137 7.22 4.60 6.95
CA LEU A 137 6.06 4.47 6.08
C LEU A 137 6.12 3.17 5.29
N VAL A 138 4.99 2.48 5.18
CA VAL A 138 4.80 1.47 4.14
C VAL A 138 3.83 2.02 3.12
N TYR A 139 4.30 2.28 1.92
CA TYR A 139 3.44 2.60 0.78
C TYR A 139 3.00 1.30 0.12
N GLU A 140 1.69 1.06 0.03
CA GLU A 140 1.13 -0.11 -0.62
C GLU A 140 0.10 0.31 -1.67
N SER A 141 0.25 -0.14 -2.93
CA SER A 141 -0.64 0.23 -4.02
C SER A 141 -0.57 -0.71 -5.22
N GLY A 142 -1.70 -0.85 -5.92
CA GLY A 142 -1.78 -1.70 -7.10
C GLY A 142 -1.84 -3.19 -6.76
N GLU A 143 -1.46 -4.03 -7.70
CA GLU A 143 -1.45 -5.49 -7.60
C GLU A 143 -0.08 -6.03 -8.05
N SER A 144 0.39 -7.13 -7.46
CA SER A 144 1.79 -7.59 -7.56
C SER A 144 2.21 -8.05 -8.96
N SER A 145 1.31 -8.54 -9.78
CA SER A 145 1.61 -9.05 -11.14
C SER A 145 1.55 -7.99 -12.23
N ARG A 146 1.19 -6.74 -11.90
CA ARG A 146 0.97 -5.67 -12.88
C ARG A 146 1.76 -4.42 -12.56
N MET A 147 2.23 -3.75 -13.61
CA MET A 147 2.69 -2.38 -13.52
C MET A 147 1.48 -1.45 -13.58
N ASP A 148 1.34 -0.59 -12.56
CA ASP A 148 0.22 0.33 -12.43
C ASP A 148 0.74 1.78 -12.43
N GLU A 149 0.44 2.53 -13.48
CA GLU A 149 0.94 3.90 -13.66
C GLU A 149 0.48 4.85 -12.55
N LEU A 150 -0.74 4.70 -12.04
CA LEU A 150 -1.23 5.50 -10.93
C LEU A 150 -0.43 5.22 -9.66
N SER A 151 -0.27 3.94 -9.31
CA SER A 151 0.52 3.50 -8.16
C SER A 151 1.96 3.99 -8.23
N ILE A 152 2.57 3.87 -9.41
CA ILE A 152 3.95 4.32 -9.64
C ILE A 152 4.03 5.85 -9.51
N SER A 153 3.13 6.59 -10.15
CA SER A 153 3.12 8.06 -10.12
C SER A 153 2.92 8.61 -8.70
N VAL A 154 1.96 8.05 -7.95
CA VAL A 154 1.72 8.45 -6.55
C VAL A 154 2.94 8.14 -5.69
N GLY A 155 3.55 6.95 -5.85
CA GLY A 155 4.74 6.55 -5.11
C GLY A 155 5.93 7.48 -5.37
N VAL A 156 6.25 7.76 -6.64
CA VAL A 156 7.35 8.69 -7.00
C VAL A 156 7.12 10.08 -6.39
N LYS A 157 5.92 10.63 -6.59
CA LYS A 157 5.57 11.96 -6.04
C LYS A 157 5.64 11.96 -4.52
N GLY A 158 5.19 10.88 -3.87
CA GLY A 158 5.21 10.74 -2.42
C GLY A 158 6.63 10.75 -1.87
N VAL A 159 7.54 9.93 -2.41
CA VAL A 159 8.95 9.92 -1.99
C VAL A 159 9.59 11.29 -2.20
N VAL A 160 9.36 11.92 -3.35
CA VAL A 160 9.92 13.26 -3.64
C VAL A 160 9.41 14.32 -2.65
N ARG A 161 8.13 14.28 -2.24
CA ARG A 161 7.58 15.19 -1.23
C ARG A 161 8.24 14.97 0.14
N VAL A 162 8.37 13.72 0.56
CA VAL A 162 9.07 13.37 1.80
C VAL A 162 10.52 13.88 1.78
N MET A 163 11.26 13.66 0.69
CA MET A 163 12.63 14.18 0.55
C MET A 163 12.70 15.71 0.63
N ARG A 164 11.67 16.44 0.16
CA ARG A 164 11.59 17.90 0.31
C ARG A 164 11.31 18.30 1.75
N ASP A 165 10.36 17.66 2.38
CA ASP A 165 9.96 17.94 3.76
C ASP A 165 11.13 17.73 4.72
N LEU A 166 11.93 16.69 4.47
CA LEU A 166 13.19 16.42 5.19
C LEU A 166 14.35 17.35 4.77
N GLY A 167 14.13 18.32 3.87
CA GLY A 167 15.16 19.26 3.41
C GLY A 167 16.25 18.63 2.54
N MET A 168 16.08 17.38 2.09
CA MET A 168 17.05 16.70 1.24
C MET A 168 17.15 17.29 -0.16
N ILE A 169 16.06 17.83 -0.70
CA ILE A 169 16.00 18.48 -2.01
C ILE A 169 15.29 19.83 -1.91
N GLY A 170 15.66 20.76 -2.81
CA GLY A 170 15.08 22.10 -2.83
C GLY A 170 13.61 22.14 -3.24
N VAL A 171 12.89 23.16 -2.79
CA VAL A 171 11.48 23.40 -3.16
C VAL A 171 11.41 24.01 -4.56
N SER A 172 10.61 23.41 -5.45
CA SER A 172 10.37 23.98 -6.78
C SER A 172 9.34 25.11 -6.71
N ARG A 173 9.63 26.27 -7.34
CA ARG A 173 8.70 27.40 -7.41
C ARG A 173 7.34 27.08 -8.06
N LYS A 174 7.25 26.05 -8.88
CA LYS A 174 5.99 25.66 -9.57
C LYS A 174 5.01 24.91 -8.67
N GLU A 175 5.49 24.22 -7.66
CA GLU A 175 4.67 23.33 -6.82
C GLU A 175 4.00 24.05 -5.64
N ASN A 176 4.46 25.27 -5.28
CA ASN A 176 3.79 26.12 -4.27
C ASN A 176 2.35 26.55 -4.66
N LYS A 177 1.92 26.35 -5.90
CA LYS A 177 0.56 26.66 -6.36
C LYS A 177 -0.39 25.46 -6.38
N GLU A 178 0.12 24.23 -6.36
CA GLU A 178 -0.70 23.01 -6.42
C GLU A 178 -0.95 22.34 -5.06
N SER A 179 -0.26 22.77 -4.01
CA SER A 179 -0.42 22.26 -2.65
C SER A 179 -1.63 22.85 -1.92
N LYS A 180 -2.83 22.78 -2.50
CA LYS A 180 -3.99 22.60 -1.66
C LYS A 180 -3.88 21.17 -1.15
N GLU A 181 -3.46 21.02 0.10
CA GLU A 181 -3.40 19.75 0.80
C GLU A 181 -4.76 19.06 0.64
N LYS A 182 -4.81 18.09 -0.27
CA LYS A 182 -5.95 17.19 -0.31
C LYS A 182 -5.84 16.37 0.97
N SER A 183 -6.78 16.57 1.87
CA SER A 183 -6.83 15.85 3.14
C SER A 183 -6.85 14.34 2.84
N ALA A 184 -5.82 13.62 3.27
CA ALA A 184 -5.82 12.17 3.19
C ALA A 184 -6.90 11.61 4.13
N VAL A 185 -7.56 10.55 3.71
CA VAL A 185 -8.50 9.84 4.58
C VAL A 185 -7.73 8.99 5.56
N VAL A 186 -7.92 9.26 6.85
CA VAL A 186 -7.31 8.44 7.91
C VAL A 186 -8.24 7.29 8.23
N ILE A 187 -7.72 6.06 8.15
CA ILE A 187 -8.43 4.83 8.43
C ILE A 187 -7.79 4.15 9.64
N ARG A 188 -8.58 3.93 10.69
CA ARG A 188 -8.13 3.30 11.93
C ARG A 188 -8.52 1.83 12.04
N SER A 189 -9.53 1.40 11.32
CA SER A 189 -10.00 0.02 11.30
C SER A 189 -10.54 -0.36 9.94
N THR A 190 -10.53 -1.64 9.66
CA THR A 190 -10.93 -2.17 8.35
C THR A 190 -11.86 -3.35 8.51
N GLN A 191 -12.61 -3.64 7.46
CA GLN A 191 -13.49 -4.79 7.38
C GLN A 191 -13.37 -5.51 6.06
N LEU A 192 -13.28 -6.83 6.12
CA LEU A 192 -13.33 -7.69 4.95
C LEU A 192 -14.77 -8.09 4.65
N ILE A 193 -15.22 -7.77 3.43
CA ILE A 193 -16.49 -8.29 2.90
C ILE A 193 -16.17 -9.58 2.15
N ARG A 194 -16.86 -10.64 2.52
CA ARG A 194 -16.67 -11.97 1.96
C ARG A 194 -17.75 -12.31 0.97
N SER A 195 -17.42 -13.18 0.02
CA SER A 195 -18.37 -13.69 -0.96
C SER A 195 -19.46 -14.55 -0.28
N PRO A 196 -20.74 -14.27 -0.49
CA PRO A 196 -21.84 -15.07 0.07
C PRO A 196 -22.10 -16.38 -0.71
N CYS A 197 -21.44 -16.60 -1.84
CA CYS A 197 -21.52 -17.82 -2.65
C CYS A 197 -20.36 -17.86 -3.64
N SER A 198 -20.09 -19.04 -4.20
CA SER A 198 -19.14 -19.19 -5.30
C SER A 198 -19.74 -18.69 -6.63
N GLY A 199 -18.90 -18.15 -7.53
CA GLY A 199 -19.32 -17.67 -8.84
C GLY A 199 -18.42 -16.58 -9.43
N ILE A 200 -18.89 -15.96 -10.51
CA ILE A 200 -18.18 -14.86 -11.18
C ILE A 200 -18.50 -13.56 -10.46
N PHE A 201 -17.46 -12.92 -9.95
CA PHE A 201 -17.51 -11.67 -9.18
C PHE A 201 -17.47 -10.44 -10.08
N PHE A 202 -18.38 -9.51 -9.84
CA PHE A 202 -18.42 -8.20 -10.48
C PHE A 202 -18.48 -7.11 -9.42
N LEU A 203 -17.40 -6.34 -9.27
CA LEU A 203 -17.43 -5.13 -8.46
C LEU A 203 -18.33 -4.07 -9.16
N ARG A 204 -19.27 -3.47 -8.40
CA ARG A 204 -20.24 -2.47 -8.91
C ARG A 204 -19.83 -1.04 -8.57
N LYS A 205 -18.93 -0.89 -7.62
CA LYS A 205 -18.44 0.39 -7.14
C LYS A 205 -16.98 0.59 -7.52
N LYS A 206 -16.57 1.83 -7.69
CA LYS A 206 -15.15 2.15 -7.95
C LYS A 206 -14.34 1.98 -6.69
N LEU A 207 -13.10 1.54 -6.84
CA LEU A 207 -12.11 1.59 -5.77
C LEU A 207 -11.93 3.05 -5.31
N GLY A 208 -11.79 3.26 -3.99
CA GLY A 208 -11.75 4.58 -3.39
C GLY A 208 -13.12 5.26 -3.21
N SER A 209 -14.24 4.62 -3.61
CA SER A 209 -15.57 5.15 -3.33
C SER A 209 -15.95 4.98 -1.87
N LEU A 210 -16.62 5.99 -1.34
CA LEU A 210 -17.32 5.92 -0.07
C LEU A 210 -18.62 5.14 -0.26
N ILE A 211 -18.85 4.17 0.60
CA ILE A 211 -20.01 3.25 0.58
C ILE A 211 -20.85 3.49 1.82
N ARG A 212 -22.17 3.50 1.64
CA ARG A 212 -23.13 3.56 2.74
C ARG A 212 -23.49 2.16 3.23
N GLN A 213 -23.92 2.06 4.47
CA GLN A 213 -24.55 0.84 4.97
C GLN A 213 -25.75 0.45 4.09
N ASN A 214 -25.93 -0.85 3.86
CA ASN A 214 -26.95 -1.46 3.00
C ASN A 214 -26.84 -1.10 1.52
N GLU A 215 -25.72 -0.58 1.05
CA GLU A 215 -25.48 -0.30 -0.36
C GLU A 215 -24.98 -1.56 -1.10
N VAL A 216 -25.49 -1.78 -2.32
CA VAL A 216 -25.02 -2.86 -3.20
C VAL A 216 -23.66 -2.48 -3.76
N ILE A 217 -22.62 -3.25 -3.42
CA ILE A 217 -21.22 -2.99 -3.81
C ILE A 217 -20.72 -3.92 -4.90
N ALA A 218 -21.28 -5.12 -4.99
CA ALA A 218 -20.87 -6.13 -5.96
C ALA A 218 -22.02 -7.07 -6.31
N SER A 219 -21.80 -7.93 -7.28
CA SER A 219 -22.70 -9.04 -7.60
C SER A 219 -21.91 -10.28 -7.98
N ILE A 220 -22.48 -11.44 -7.70
CA ILE A 220 -21.92 -12.76 -8.05
C ILE A 220 -22.93 -13.46 -8.92
N VAL A 221 -22.44 -14.04 -10.00
CA VAL A 221 -23.26 -14.70 -11.04
C VAL A 221 -22.78 -16.14 -11.21
N ASP A 222 -23.73 -17.05 -11.35
CA ASP A 222 -23.45 -18.45 -11.70
C ASP A 222 -22.78 -18.51 -13.08
N PRO A 223 -21.60 -19.13 -13.23
CA PRO A 223 -20.90 -19.24 -14.51
C PRO A 223 -21.66 -20.05 -15.56
N PHE A 224 -22.60 -20.90 -15.16
CA PHE A 224 -23.42 -21.71 -16.06
C PHE A 224 -24.73 -21.04 -16.47
N GLY A 225 -25.05 -19.86 -15.91
CA GLY A 225 -26.23 -19.10 -16.26
C GLY A 225 -27.56 -19.66 -15.73
N ALA A 226 -27.53 -20.73 -14.94
CA ALA A 226 -28.71 -21.39 -14.38
C ALA A 226 -29.16 -20.79 -13.04
N GLY A 227 -28.23 -20.15 -12.31
CA GLY A 227 -28.45 -19.58 -10.99
C GLY A 227 -28.92 -18.12 -11.02
N LYS A 228 -29.52 -17.70 -9.90
CA LYS A 228 -29.87 -16.27 -9.69
C LYS A 228 -28.63 -15.47 -9.36
N LYS A 229 -28.53 -14.27 -9.93
CA LYS A 229 -27.55 -13.26 -9.53
C LYS A 229 -27.72 -12.96 -8.04
N ARG A 230 -26.62 -13.05 -7.30
CA ARG A 230 -26.53 -12.65 -5.88
C ARG A 230 -25.92 -11.27 -5.77
N GLU A 231 -26.57 -10.38 -5.06
CA GLU A 231 -26.02 -9.06 -4.73
C GLU A 231 -25.23 -9.13 -3.43
N VAL A 232 -24.10 -8.43 -3.41
CA VAL A 232 -23.26 -8.25 -2.21
C VAL A 232 -23.56 -6.87 -1.66
N ILE A 233 -24.16 -6.85 -0.49
CA ILE A 233 -24.56 -5.63 0.22
C ILE A 233 -23.55 -5.34 1.31
N SER A 234 -23.15 -4.09 1.45
CA SER A 234 -22.25 -3.68 2.53
C SER A 234 -23.06 -3.55 3.84
N GLU A 235 -22.64 -4.28 4.87
CA GLU A 235 -23.22 -4.14 6.23
C GLU A 235 -22.72 -2.88 6.96
N HIS A 236 -21.69 -2.21 6.42
CA HIS A 236 -21.05 -1.06 7.03
C HIS A 236 -20.81 0.03 6.00
N GLU A 237 -20.72 1.25 6.48
CA GLU A 237 -20.20 2.37 5.72
C GLU A 237 -18.66 2.38 5.74
N GLY A 238 -18.04 2.99 4.72
CA GLY A 238 -16.59 3.10 4.62
C GLY A 238 -16.10 3.28 3.20
N VAL A 239 -14.80 3.38 3.03
CA VAL A 239 -14.14 3.53 1.72
C VAL A 239 -13.65 2.18 1.22
N ILE A 240 -13.91 1.84 -0.06
CA ILE A 240 -13.32 0.64 -0.68
C ILE A 240 -11.83 0.87 -0.88
N ILE A 241 -11.00 0.24 -0.05
CA ILE A 241 -9.53 0.39 -0.08
C ILE A 241 -8.82 -0.70 -0.87
N ALA A 242 -9.48 -1.85 -1.05
CA ALA A 242 -8.99 -2.93 -1.91
C ALA A 242 -10.13 -3.81 -2.41
N SER A 243 -9.89 -4.51 -3.52
CA SER A 243 -10.82 -5.52 -4.06
C SER A 243 -10.07 -6.65 -4.74
N SER A 244 -10.69 -7.84 -4.71
CA SER A 244 -10.24 -8.94 -5.55
C SER A 244 -10.38 -8.59 -7.03
N PHE A 245 -9.39 -8.96 -7.81
CA PHE A 245 -9.40 -8.94 -9.28
C PHE A 245 -9.54 -10.34 -9.87
N HIS A 246 -9.64 -11.38 -9.03
CA HIS A 246 -10.01 -12.69 -9.50
C HIS A 246 -11.48 -12.67 -9.91
N PRO A 247 -11.78 -12.98 -11.17
CA PRO A 247 -13.18 -13.00 -11.63
C PRO A 247 -13.97 -14.17 -11.03
N LEU A 248 -13.32 -15.28 -10.71
CA LEU A 248 -13.93 -16.41 -10.05
C LEU A 248 -13.60 -16.37 -8.55
N VAL A 249 -14.64 -16.42 -7.72
CA VAL A 249 -14.51 -16.40 -6.26
C VAL A 249 -15.26 -17.58 -5.64
N ASN A 250 -14.77 -18.03 -4.49
CA ASN A 250 -15.41 -19.05 -3.70
C ASN A 250 -16.22 -18.44 -2.55
N GLU A 251 -17.23 -19.16 -2.07
CA GLU A 251 -17.97 -18.78 -0.87
C GLU A 251 -17.00 -18.58 0.32
N GLY A 252 -17.20 -17.48 1.08
CA GLY A 252 -16.35 -17.12 2.20
C GLY A 252 -15.03 -16.42 1.84
N GLU A 253 -14.64 -16.38 0.56
CA GLU A 253 -13.43 -15.70 0.10
C GLU A 253 -13.55 -14.17 0.28
N PRO A 254 -12.50 -13.48 0.77
CA PRO A 254 -12.52 -12.02 0.89
C PRO A 254 -12.48 -11.37 -0.49
N ILE A 255 -13.49 -10.57 -0.82
CA ILE A 255 -13.66 -9.93 -2.14
C ILE A 255 -13.50 -8.42 -2.13
N VAL A 256 -13.85 -7.76 -1.02
CA VAL A 256 -13.71 -6.30 -0.86
C VAL A 256 -13.18 -5.99 0.54
N HIS A 257 -12.29 -5.02 0.62
CA HIS A 257 -11.78 -4.50 1.87
C HIS A 257 -12.26 -3.06 2.06
N LEU A 258 -13.03 -2.82 3.10
CA LEU A 258 -13.51 -1.49 3.48
C LEU A 258 -12.64 -0.92 4.59
N GLY A 259 -12.24 0.35 4.42
CA GLY A 259 -11.69 1.15 5.50
C GLY A 259 -12.81 1.93 6.19
N LYS A 260 -12.92 1.81 7.52
CA LYS A 260 -13.85 2.63 8.30
C LYS A 260 -13.27 4.03 8.46
N THR A 261 -14.08 5.04 8.17
CA THR A 261 -13.70 6.45 8.24
C THR A 261 -14.72 7.22 9.05
N ASP A 262 -14.27 8.31 9.67
CA ASP A 262 -15.12 9.27 10.37
C ASP A 262 -15.78 10.30 9.40
N TYR A 263 -15.54 10.17 8.09
CA TYR A 263 -16.14 11.04 7.06
C TYR A 263 -17.56 10.62 6.74
N GLU A 264 -18.45 11.61 6.62
CA GLU A 264 -19.84 11.38 6.21
C GLU A 264 -19.95 11.00 4.73
N ALA A 265 -20.88 10.10 4.42
CA ALA A 265 -21.13 9.63 3.07
C ALA A 265 -21.63 10.76 2.15
N GLY A 266 -20.83 11.20 1.21
CA GLY A 266 -21.15 12.26 0.24
C GLY A 266 -19.95 12.78 -0.54
N GLU A 267 -18.74 12.66 0.02
CA GLU A 267 -17.53 13.14 -0.63
C GLU A 267 -16.80 12.00 -1.35
N ASN A 268 -16.73 12.07 -2.68
CA ASN A 268 -15.88 11.20 -3.48
C ASN A 268 -14.42 11.63 -3.30
N ILE A 269 -13.71 10.93 -2.44
CA ILE A 269 -12.33 11.22 -2.04
C ILE A 269 -11.35 11.15 -3.23
N PHE A 270 -11.70 10.43 -4.30
CA PHE A 270 -10.82 10.17 -5.45
C PHE A 270 -11.18 10.89 -6.76
N LEU A 271 -12.37 11.43 -6.93
CA LEU A 271 -12.79 12.01 -8.21
C LEU A 271 -12.11 13.35 -8.57
N GLN A 272 -11.24 13.89 -7.69
CA GLN A 272 -10.46 15.10 -8.00
C GLN A 272 -9.05 14.83 -8.52
N SER A 273 -8.61 13.58 -8.62
CA SER A 273 -7.30 13.19 -9.14
C SER A 273 -7.39 12.13 -10.24
N GLY A 274 -7.93 12.50 -11.41
CA GLY A 274 -7.93 11.63 -12.60
C GLY A 274 -8.65 10.29 -12.39
N SER A 275 -9.77 10.09 -13.04
CA SER A 275 -10.60 8.89 -12.99
C SER A 275 -9.76 7.60 -13.10
N ILE A 276 -9.79 6.75 -12.09
CA ILE A 276 -9.55 5.33 -12.28
C ILE A 276 -10.80 4.82 -13.02
N GLY A 277 -10.77 4.90 -14.34
CA GLY A 277 -11.78 4.24 -15.17
C GLY A 277 -11.67 2.72 -14.94
N PRO A 278 -12.76 1.95 -15.12
CA PRO A 278 -12.67 0.52 -15.18
C PRO A 278 -11.65 0.18 -16.26
N VAL A 279 -10.63 -0.61 -15.92
CA VAL A 279 -9.80 -1.26 -16.93
C VAL A 279 -10.72 -2.23 -17.63
N ALA A 280 -11.08 -1.90 -18.91
CA ALA A 280 -11.83 -2.77 -19.79
C ALA A 280 -11.04 -4.06 -20.08
#